data_e06d490081aa3745857bde0c89893d4c
#
_entry.id   e06d490081aa3745857bde0c89893d4c
#
_cell.length_a   1.000
_cell.length_b   1.000
_cell.length_c   1.000
_cell.angle_alpha   90.00
_cell.angle_beta   90.00
_cell.angle_gamma   90.00
#
_symmetry.space_group_name_H-M   'P 1'
#
loop_
_entity.id
_entity.type
_entity.pdbx_description
1 polymer ?
#
loop_
_entity_poly.entity_id
_entity_poly.type
_entity_poly.pdbx_seq_one_letter_code
_entity_poly.pdbx_strand_id
1 'polypeptide(L)' 'MPNVEFKVGHKDYTLSCQEGEERLLKRAAGLLDAEARAILDQAGRMPEPRLLLLAGLMLADRTSALEDRAGSAERELA' A
#
# COMPACT_ATOMS: atom_id res chain seq x y z
N MET A 1 -11.31 -3.85 -19.81
CA MET A 1 -10.63 -3.42 -18.58
C MET A 1 -9.13 -3.62 -18.75
N PRO A 2 -8.34 -2.57 -18.60
CA PRO A 2 -6.89 -2.72 -18.75
C PRO A 2 -6.28 -3.54 -17.62
N ASN A 3 -5.19 -4.22 -17.95
CA ASN A 3 -4.39 -4.95 -16.97
C ASN A 3 -3.18 -4.12 -16.59
N VAL A 4 -2.86 -4.08 -15.32
CA VAL A 4 -1.70 -3.36 -14.82
C VAL A 4 -0.74 -4.35 -14.19
N GLU A 5 0.51 -4.30 -14.63
CA GLU A 5 1.59 -5.11 -14.08
C GLU A 5 2.38 -4.28 -13.10
N PHE A 6 2.69 -4.85 -11.94
CA PHE A 6 3.48 -4.17 -10.92
C PHE A 6 4.23 -5.17 -10.07
N LYS A 7 5.18 -4.66 -9.31
CA LYS A 7 6.00 -5.48 -8.43
C LYS A 7 5.82 -5.06 -6.99
N VAL A 8 5.64 -6.03 -6.10
CA VAL A 8 5.59 -5.80 -4.65
C VAL A 8 6.53 -6.79 -3.99
N GLY A 9 7.54 -6.26 -3.30
CA GLY A 9 8.48 -7.07 -2.53
C GLY A 9 9.22 -8.12 -3.34
N HIS A 10 9.62 -7.88 -4.56
CA HIS A 10 10.32 -8.78 -5.47
C HIS A 10 9.44 -9.76 -6.25
N LYS A 11 8.13 -9.70 -6.07
CA LYS A 11 7.22 -10.56 -6.81
C LYS A 11 6.36 -9.73 -7.77
N ASP A 12 6.12 -10.28 -8.95
CA ASP A 12 5.32 -9.62 -9.99
C ASP A 12 3.85 -9.99 -9.85
N TYR A 13 3.00 -9.00 -10.07
CA TYR A 13 1.54 -9.15 -10.01
C TYR A 13 0.90 -8.47 -11.20
N THR A 14 -0.26 -8.95 -11.57
CA THR A 14 -1.09 -8.33 -12.60
C THR A 14 -2.51 -8.22 -12.09
N LEU A 15 -3.09 -7.03 -12.16
CA LEU A 15 -4.47 -6.78 -11.77
C LEU A 15 -5.20 -6.03 -12.87
N SER A 16 -6.49 -6.31 -13.00
CA SER A 16 -7.37 -5.55 -13.87
C SER A 16 -7.91 -4.34 -13.11
N CYS A 17 -8.05 -3.22 -13.80
CA CYS A 17 -8.65 -2.02 -13.24
C CYS A 17 -9.57 -1.36 -14.27
N GLN A 18 -10.30 -0.34 -13.87
CA GLN A 18 -11.13 0.44 -14.78
C GLN A 18 -10.25 1.38 -15.59
N GLU A 19 -10.71 1.74 -16.77
CA GLU A 19 -10.01 2.70 -17.61
C GLU A 19 -9.84 4.03 -16.88
N GLY A 20 -8.62 4.56 -16.94
CA GLY A 20 -8.28 5.80 -16.25
C GLY A 20 -7.74 5.60 -14.84
N GLU A 21 -7.79 4.39 -14.30
CA GLU A 21 -7.32 4.10 -12.94
C GLU A 21 -5.93 3.46 -12.89
N GLU A 22 -5.32 3.18 -14.04
CA GLU A 22 -4.02 2.50 -14.11
C GLU A 22 -2.95 3.24 -13.31
N ARG A 23 -2.92 4.55 -13.45
CA ARG A 23 -1.94 5.40 -12.76
C ARG A 23 -2.10 5.34 -11.25
N LEU A 24 -3.34 5.40 -10.78
CA LEU A 24 -3.65 5.30 -9.36
C LEU A 24 -3.25 3.95 -8.79
N LEU A 25 -3.53 2.88 -9.53
CA LEU A 25 -3.17 1.53 -9.11
C LEU A 25 -1.65 1.35 -9.04
N LYS A 26 -0.92 1.85 -10.05
CA LYS A 26 0.55 1.79 -10.03
C LYS A 26 1.13 2.57 -8.86
N ARG A 27 0.58 3.72 -8.56
CA ARG A 27 1.02 4.52 -7.42
C ARG A 27 0.78 3.80 -6.10
N ALA A 28 -0.41 3.22 -5.94
CA ALA A 28 -0.73 2.44 -4.74
C ALA A 28 0.19 1.23 -4.59
N ALA A 29 0.45 0.54 -5.70
CA ALA A 29 1.37 -0.60 -5.71
C ALA A 29 2.78 -0.19 -5.31
N GLY A 30 3.24 0.99 -5.75
CA GLY A 30 4.54 1.53 -5.35
C GLY A 30 4.66 1.78 -3.86
N LEU A 31 3.60 2.29 -3.25
CA LEU A 31 3.55 2.52 -1.81
C LEU A 31 3.58 1.19 -1.04
N LEU A 32 2.83 0.20 -1.52
CA LEU A 32 2.83 -1.13 -0.92
C LEU A 32 4.19 -1.81 -1.07
N ASP A 33 4.82 -1.69 -2.24
CA ASP A 33 6.15 -2.22 -2.49
C ASP A 33 7.19 -1.64 -1.53
N ALA A 34 7.15 -0.34 -1.28
CA ALA A 34 8.08 0.32 -0.36
C ALA A 34 7.95 -0.26 1.05
N GLU A 35 6.73 -0.46 1.53
CA GLU A 35 6.51 -1.08 2.85
C GLU A 35 6.98 -2.53 2.87
N ALA A 36 6.69 -3.30 1.82
CA ALA A 36 7.12 -4.68 1.74
C ALA A 36 8.64 -4.82 1.77
N ARG A 37 9.35 -3.96 1.04
CA ARG A 37 10.82 -3.95 1.03
C ARG A 37 11.39 -3.62 2.40
N ALA A 38 10.82 -2.65 3.09
CA ALA A 38 11.26 -2.30 4.43
C ALA A 38 11.11 -3.47 5.41
N ILE A 39 10.00 -4.21 5.32
CA ILE A 39 9.75 -5.37 6.14
C ILE A 39 10.77 -6.49 5.83
N LEU A 40 11.02 -6.74 4.55
CA LEU A 40 12.01 -7.75 4.15
C LEU A 40 13.41 -7.39 4.61
N ASP A 41 13.78 -6.12 4.59
CA ASP A 41 15.09 -5.67 5.06
C ASP A 41 15.28 -5.88 6.55
N GLN A 42 14.23 -5.69 7.33
CA GLN A 42 14.30 -5.83 8.79
C GLN A 42 14.09 -7.25 9.29
N ALA A 43 13.11 -7.94 8.73
CA ALA A 43 12.69 -9.26 9.22
C ALA A 43 13.17 -10.42 8.36
N GLY A 44 13.69 -10.16 7.17
CA GLY A 44 14.13 -11.19 6.26
C GLY A 44 12.97 -11.83 5.51
N ARG A 45 13.25 -12.94 4.85
CA ARG A 45 12.27 -13.64 4.03
C ARG A 45 11.10 -14.16 4.85
N MET A 46 9.91 -14.05 4.29
CA MET A 46 8.70 -14.59 4.89
C MET A 46 7.72 -15.01 3.79
N PRO A 47 6.71 -15.84 4.12
CA PRO A 47 5.69 -16.19 3.15
C PRO A 47 4.96 -14.95 2.61
N GLU A 48 4.65 -14.97 1.33
CA GLU A 48 4.02 -13.86 0.64
C GLU A 48 2.72 -13.36 1.30
N PRO A 49 1.78 -14.24 1.71
CA PRO A 49 0.56 -13.78 2.35
C PRO A 49 0.85 -12.96 3.61
N ARG A 50 1.83 -13.38 4.40
CA ARG A 50 2.23 -12.66 5.61
C ARG A 50 2.85 -11.30 5.27
N LEU A 51 3.73 -11.26 4.27
CA LEU A 51 4.37 -10.03 3.84
C LEU A 51 3.34 -9.01 3.38
N LEU A 52 2.40 -9.43 2.54
CA LEU A 52 1.36 -8.55 2.04
C LEU A 52 0.45 -8.05 3.14
N LEU A 53 0.10 -8.91 4.09
CA LEU A 53 -0.71 -8.51 5.23
C LEU A 53 -0.01 -7.46 6.09
N LEU A 54 1.26 -7.69 6.43
CA LEU A 54 2.05 -6.74 7.22
C LEU A 54 2.23 -5.41 6.49
N ALA A 55 2.58 -5.46 5.21
CA ALA A 55 2.74 -4.25 4.41
C ALA A 55 1.44 -3.46 4.32
N GLY A 56 0.33 -4.14 4.11
CA GLY A 56 -0.99 -3.53 4.06
C GLY A 56 -1.39 -2.89 5.38
N LEU A 57 -1.12 -3.58 6.50
CA LEU A 57 -1.42 -3.06 7.83
C LEU A 57 -0.58 -1.82 8.15
N MET A 58 0.68 -1.79 7.76
CA MET A 58 1.54 -0.62 7.99
C MET A 58 1.08 0.58 7.19
N LEU A 59 0.67 0.37 5.93
CA LEU A 59 0.11 1.44 5.11
C LEU A 59 -1.20 1.96 5.68
N ALA A 60 -2.08 1.06 6.09
CA ALA A 60 -3.37 1.42 6.69
C ALA A 60 -3.18 2.19 7.99
N ASP A 61 -2.19 1.80 8.79
CA ASP A 61 -1.87 2.49 10.03
C ASP A 61 -1.43 3.94 9.78
N ARG A 62 -0.58 4.16 8.79
CA ARG A 62 -0.15 5.51 8.40
C ARG A 62 -1.31 6.35 7.91
N THR A 63 -2.15 5.79 7.06
CA THR A 63 -3.33 6.46 6.53
C THR A 63 -4.29 6.81 7.66
N SER A 64 -4.53 5.87 8.57
CA SER A 64 -5.38 6.08 9.73
C SER A 64 -4.88 7.21 10.63
N ALA A 65 -3.57 7.25 10.87
CA ALA A 65 -2.96 8.32 11.67
C ALA A 65 -3.16 9.70 11.04
N LEU A 66 -3.01 9.79 9.72
CA LEU A 66 -3.23 11.04 8.99
C LEU A 66 -4.69 11.46 9.02
N GLU A 67 -5.61 10.52 8.85
CA GLU A 67 -7.04 10.78 8.93
C GLU A 67 -7.45 11.25 10.33
N ASP A 68 -6.91 10.63 11.37
CA ASP A 68 -7.18 11.01 12.76
C ASP A 68 -6.71 12.44 13.05
N ARG A 69 -5.55 12.83 12.54
CA ARG A 69 -5.05 14.21 12.68
C ARG A 69 -5.96 15.20 11.98
N ALA A 70 -6.36 14.90 10.76
CA ALA A 70 -7.27 15.76 10.00
C ALA A 70 -8.62 15.88 10.72
N GLY A 71 -9.17 14.76 11.17
CA GLY A 71 -10.42 14.75 11.90
C GLY A 71 -10.36 15.52 13.21
N SER A 72 -9.27 15.40 13.96
CA SER A 72 -9.05 16.13 15.20
C SER A 72 -8.97 17.64 14.97
N ALA A 73 -8.25 18.05 13.93
CA ALA A 73 -8.14 19.46 13.57
C ALA A 73 -9.49 20.05 13.19
N GLU A 74 -10.29 19.32 12.41
CA GLU A 74 -11.64 19.75 12.03
C GLU A 74 -12.55 19.90 13.24
N ARG A 75 -12.47 18.99 14.21
CA ARG A 75 -13.26 19.05 15.43
C ARG A 75 -12.86 20.23 16.32
N GLU A 76 -11.59 20.54 16.39
CA GLU A 76 -11.10 21.68 17.15
C GLU A 76 -11.56 23.02 16.57
N LEU A 77 -11.70 23.07 15.25
CA LEU A 77 -12.14 24.27 14.55
C LEU A 77 -13.66 24.45 14.59
N ALA A 78 -14.37 23.39 14.82
CA ALA A 78 -15.83 23.45 14.93
C ALA A 78 -16.26 23.88 16.30
#